data_05172cb981da6d9ad60f28a71d55d583
#
_entry.id   05172cb981da6d9ad60f28a71d55d583
#
_cell.length_a   1.000
_cell.length_b   1.000
_cell.length_c   1.000
_cell.angle_alpha   90.00
_cell.angle_beta   90.00
_cell.angle_gamma   90.00
#
_symmetry.space_group_name_H-M   'P 1'
#
loop_
_entity.id
_entity.type
_entity.pdbx_description
1 polymer ?
#
loop_
_entity_poly.entity_id
_entity_poly.type
_entity_poly.pdbx_seq_one_letter_code
_entity_poly.pdbx_strand_id
1 'polypeptide(L)'
;YNQNKKNNVDKVDETQKKSLTNYEIKNNTLSVTYDGGEKYINVPVDTSNLLFSGDSTTELKKGSYYISTTKTAFVYGGKLSGNNKVPVTLVYTNDMGANWITCEIDKIYTSTYYYVEFFDENSGVMAVGYDKNEQQQSSRIYSTTDGGETWNTVGAGPATNIIKGIKYIDEKIGFFCYDYVDGMDSNLYMTSDSGKTFSKIILEPQELDSTALDAVSSGQSSSADNKLKWSDVYKEALVPVYGSDGTITVYLTQGAGGVYNNGKTAAMYQSTDKGTTFKYIGQYEINKNN
;
A
#
# COMPACT_ATOMS: atom_id res chain seq x y z
N TYR A 1 2.79 0.46 -55.79
CA TYR A 1 2.25 1.56 -54.99
C TYR A 1 2.10 1.08 -53.55
N ASN A 2 3.11 1.37 -52.71
CA ASN A 2 3.08 1.11 -51.27
C ASN A 2 2.50 2.34 -50.57
N GLN A 3 1.40 2.21 -49.90
CA GLN A 3 0.93 3.21 -48.93
C GLN A 3 1.33 2.78 -47.53
N ASN A 4 2.29 3.46 -46.96
CA ASN A 4 2.64 3.45 -45.54
C ASN A 4 1.46 4.04 -44.74
N LYS A 5 0.70 3.22 -44.03
CA LYS A 5 -0.14 3.71 -42.93
C LYS A 5 0.73 3.92 -41.70
N LYS A 6 1.09 5.17 -41.44
CA LYS A 6 1.56 5.62 -40.13
C LYS A 6 0.41 5.45 -39.16
N ASN A 7 0.56 4.54 -38.22
CA ASN A 7 -0.29 4.51 -37.03
C ASN A 7 0.11 5.72 -36.16
N ASN A 8 -0.72 6.75 -36.20
CA ASN A 8 -0.71 7.76 -35.16
C ASN A 8 -1.23 7.10 -33.88
N VAL A 9 -0.34 6.80 -32.99
CA VAL A 9 -0.69 6.57 -31.58
C VAL A 9 -1.02 7.94 -31.03
N ASP A 10 -2.29 8.23 -30.85
CA ASP A 10 -2.75 9.40 -30.13
C ASP A 10 -2.09 9.37 -28.75
N LYS A 11 -1.19 10.32 -28.53
CA LYS A 11 -0.74 10.67 -27.18
C LYS A 11 -1.99 11.19 -26.47
N VAL A 12 -2.54 10.35 -25.59
CA VAL A 12 -3.50 10.82 -24.60
C VAL A 12 -2.73 11.80 -23.74
N ASP A 13 -3.02 13.06 -23.94
CA ASP A 13 -2.56 14.15 -23.07
C ASP A 13 -3.30 13.96 -21.74
N GLU A 14 -2.71 13.16 -20.86
CA GLU A 14 -3.09 13.13 -19.45
C GLU A 14 -2.62 14.45 -18.82
N THR A 15 -3.35 15.50 -19.07
CA THR A 15 -3.44 16.61 -18.13
C THR A 15 -3.93 15.98 -16.83
N GLN A 16 -3.01 15.77 -15.89
CA GLN A 16 -3.31 15.23 -14.56
C GLN A 16 -4.44 16.07 -13.98
N LYS A 17 -5.64 15.49 -13.96
CA LYS A 17 -6.81 16.12 -13.37
C LYS A 17 -6.47 16.24 -11.88
N LYS A 18 -6.09 17.45 -11.46
CA LYS A 18 -5.72 17.72 -10.07
C LYS A 18 -6.84 17.19 -9.17
N SER A 19 -6.52 16.28 -8.28
CA SER A 19 -7.51 15.72 -7.36
C SER A 19 -8.16 16.89 -6.59
N LEU A 20 -9.48 16.92 -6.54
CA LEU A 20 -10.21 17.93 -5.78
C LEU A 20 -9.95 17.82 -4.28
N THR A 21 -9.70 16.58 -3.80
CA THR A 21 -9.43 16.31 -2.39
C THR A 21 -7.94 16.05 -2.18
N ASN A 22 -7.35 16.73 -1.22
CA ASN A 22 -5.94 16.58 -0.86
C ASN A 22 -5.68 17.11 0.56
N TYR A 23 -4.48 16.92 1.06
CA TYR A 23 -3.99 17.55 2.28
C TYR A 23 -2.69 18.33 2.01
N GLU A 24 -2.33 19.21 2.92
CA GLU A 24 -1.00 19.79 3.02
C GLU A 24 -0.56 19.88 4.49
N ILE A 25 0.73 19.78 4.72
CA ILE A 25 1.36 20.12 6.00
C ILE A 25 2.25 21.33 5.77
N LYS A 26 1.88 22.43 6.41
CA LYS A 26 2.54 23.72 6.26
C LYS A 26 2.64 24.42 7.60
N ASN A 27 3.84 24.90 7.96
CA ASN A 27 4.06 25.55 9.25
C ASN A 27 3.56 24.72 10.44
N ASN A 28 3.82 23.42 10.43
CA ASN A 28 3.38 22.44 11.44
C ASN A 28 1.84 22.38 11.60
N THR A 29 1.10 22.70 10.56
CA THR A 29 -0.36 22.58 10.54
C THR A 29 -0.77 21.64 9.42
N LEU A 30 -1.56 20.62 9.75
CA LEU A 30 -2.24 19.77 8.77
C LEU A 30 -3.53 20.46 8.34
N SER A 31 -3.75 20.56 7.05
CA SER A 31 -4.98 21.10 6.45
C SER A 31 -5.45 20.23 5.29
N VAL A 32 -6.74 20.23 5.04
CA VAL A 32 -7.39 19.50 3.95
C VAL A 32 -8.10 20.47 3.01
N THR A 33 -8.16 20.07 1.75
CA THR A 33 -8.94 20.77 0.71
C THR A 33 -9.91 19.80 0.04
N TYR A 34 -11.03 20.31 -0.41
CA TYR A 34 -12.07 19.57 -1.16
C TYR A 34 -12.39 20.22 -2.52
N ASP A 35 -11.69 21.28 -2.86
CA ASP A 35 -11.91 22.13 -4.05
C ASP A 35 -10.63 22.32 -4.89
N GLY A 36 -9.68 21.41 -4.75
CA GLY A 36 -8.43 21.44 -5.52
C GLY A 36 -7.41 22.46 -5.01
N GLY A 37 -7.53 22.89 -3.75
CA GLY A 37 -6.60 23.79 -3.08
C GLY A 37 -7.00 25.26 -3.14
N GLU A 38 -8.26 25.57 -3.47
CA GLU A 38 -8.78 26.94 -3.37
C GLU A 38 -9.00 27.33 -1.91
N LYS A 39 -9.49 26.38 -1.10
CA LYS A 39 -9.67 26.55 0.34
C LYS A 39 -9.07 25.38 1.10
N TYR A 40 -8.37 25.70 2.18
CA TYR A 40 -7.85 24.73 3.13
C TYR A 40 -8.53 24.87 4.49
N ILE A 41 -8.81 23.73 5.11
CA ILE A 41 -9.46 23.62 6.42
C ILE A 41 -8.50 22.92 7.36
N ASN A 42 -8.18 23.52 8.49
CA ASN A 42 -7.28 22.96 9.46
C ASN A 42 -7.86 21.69 10.11
N VAL A 43 -7.03 20.68 10.24
CA VAL A 43 -7.33 19.47 11.00
C VAL A 43 -6.86 19.68 12.44
N PRO A 44 -7.70 19.46 13.47
CA PRO A 44 -7.36 19.73 14.86
C PRO A 44 -6.47 18.64 15.45
N VAL A 45 -5.25 18.52 14.96
CA VAL A 45 -4.25 17.54 15.41
C VAL A 45 -2.88 18.20 15.45
N ASP A 46 -2.09 17.87 16.48
CA ASP A 46 -0.67 18.24 16.52
C ASP A 46 0.09 17.36 15.53
N THR A 47 0.75 17.99 14.54
CA THR A 47 1.50 17.29 13.50
C THR A 47 2.63 16.43 14.06
N SER A 48 3.19 16.77 15.22
CA SER A 48 4.18 15.92 15.92
C SER A 48 3.62 14.55 16.28
N ASN A 49 2.31 14.40 16.38
CA ASN A 49 1.63 13.15 16.66
C ASN A 49 1.24 12.35 15.40
N LEU A 50 1.32 12.97 14.22
CA LEU A 50 1.05 12.34 12.93
C LEU A 50 2.30 11.69 12.32
N LEU A 51 3.46 12.30 12.54
CA LEU A 51 4.71 11.96 11.87
C LEU A 51 5.56 11.05 12.75
N PHE A 52 6.20 10.06 12.15
CA PHE A 52 7.17 9.20 12.82
C PHE A 52 8.57 9.79 12.69
N SER A 53 9.44 9.46 13.65
CA SER A 53 10.86 9.87 13.60
C SER A 53 11.52 9.33 12.32
N GLY A 54 12.18 10.22 11.58
CA GLY A 54 12.84 9.89 10.31
C GLY A 54 11.95 9.99 9.06
N ASP A 55 10.68 10.28 9.23
CA ASP A 55 9.76 10.53 8.11
C ASP A 55 9.86 11.96 7.59
N SER A 56 9.29 12.20 6.41
CA SER A 56 9.07 13.54 5.88
C SER A 56 8.28 14.40 6.87
N THR A 57 8.59 15.68 6.97
CA THR A 57 7.85 16.65 7.81
C THR A 57 6.66 17.28 7.08
N THR A 58 6.48 16.97 5.79
CA THR A 58 5.47 17.58 4.92
C THR A 58 4.55 16.56 4.26
N GLU A 59 4.85 15.26 4.40
CA GLU A 59 4.08 14.18 3.77
C GLU A 59 3.74 13.10 4.80
N LEU A 60 2.49 12.67 4.78
CA LEU A 60 2.02 11.52 5.54
C LEU A 60 2.34 10.23 4.80
N LYS A 61 2.58 9.14 5.52
CA LYS A 61 2.71 7.82 4.91
C LYS A 61 1.41 7.44 4.20
N LYS A 62 1.57 6.91 3.00
CA LYS A 62 0.45 6.40 2.20
C LYS A 62 -0.33 5.36 3.00
N GLY A 63 -1.65 5.52 3.05
CA GLY A 63 -2.56 4.65 3.81
C GLY A 63 -2.86 5.12 5.23
N SER A 64 -2.09 6.05 5.82
CA SER A 64 -2.35 6.57 7.16
C SER A 64 -3.53 7.55 7.27
N TYR A 65 -4.15 7.85 6.15
CA TYR A 65 -5.28 8.78 6.05
C TYR A 65 -6.25 8.36 4.96
N TYR A 66 -7.48 8.85 5.06
CA TYR A 66 -8.53 8.71 4.07
C TYR A 66 -9.17 10.07 3.82
N ILE A 67 -9.30 10.51 2.57
CA ILE A 67 -9.91 11.80 2.24
C ILE A 67 -10.93 11.63 1.12
N SER A 68 -12.18 11.94 1.41
CA SER A 68 -13.27 12.08 0.46
C SER A 68 -14.21 13.21 0.90
N THR A 69 -15.16 13.55 0.05
CA THR A 69 -16.16 14.59 0.40
C THR A 69 -17.17 14.12 1.45
N THR A 70 -17.33 12.81 1.63
CA THR A 70 -18.25 12.24 2.62
C THR A 70 -17.56 11.85 3.92
N LYS A 71 -16.24 11.63 3.88
CA LYS A 71 -15.45 11.26 5.07
C LYS A 71 -13.98 11.63 4.88
N THR A 72 -13.41 12.22 5.90
CA THR A 72 -11.96 12.41 6.00
C THR A 72 -11.48 11.95 7.36
N ALA A 73 -10.41 11.17 7.41
CA ALA A 73 -9.89 10.59 8.62
C ALA A 73 -8.36 10.54 8.63
N PHE A 74 -7.76 10.83 9.78
CA PHE A 74 -6.32 10.72 10.03
C PHE A 74 -6.09 9.90 11.29
N VAL A 75 -5.20 8.91 11.22
CA VAL A 75 -4.73 8.16 12.39
C VAL A 75 -3.49 8.83 12.93
N TYR A 76 -3.42 9.01 14.23
CA TYR A 76 -2.28 9.65 14.88
C TYR A 76 -2.01 9.08 16.29
N GLY A 77 -0.96 9.54 16.93
CA GLY A 77 -0.57 9.11 18.27
C GLY A 77 0.18 7.78 18.26
N GLY A 78 -0.17 6.90 19.15
CA GLY A 78 0.51 5.62 19.32
C GLY A 78 1.97 5.74 19.77
N LYS A 79 2.32 6.80 20.50
CA LYS A 79 3.69 7.09 20.86
C LYS A 79 3.84 7.83 22.20
N LEU A 80 5.08 7.90 22.65
CA LEU A 80 5.48 8.74 23.75
C LEU A 80 5.90 10.11 23.22
N SER A 81 5.39 11.18 23.80
CA SER A 81 5.79 12.56 23.53
C SER A 81 6.29 13.17 24.86
N GLY A 82 7.61 13.11 25.08
CA GLY A 82 8.19 13.40 26.37
C GLY A 82 7.66 12.44 27.45
N ASN A 83 7.06 12.97 28.50
CA ASN A 83 6.41 12.19 29.57
C ASN A 83 4.94 11.84 29.25
N ASN A 84 4.41 12.32 28.11
CA ASN A 84 3.03 12.11 27.76
C ASN A 84 2.88 10.84 26.88
N LYS A 85 1.88 10.04 27.22
CA LYS A 85 1.44 8.90 26.40
C LYS A 85 0.31 9.37 25.51
N VAL A 86 0.54 9.32 24.20
CA VAL A 86 -0.48 9.63 23.20
C VAL A 86 -0.98 8.30 22.63
N PRO A 87 -2.21 7.87 22.94
CA PRO A 87 -2.75 6.61 22.42
C PRO A 87 -2.97 6.70 20.90
N VAL A 88 -3.12 5.57 20.25
CA VAL A 88 -3.58 5.54 18.84
C VAL A 88 -4.97 6.15 18.79
N THR A 89 -5.12 7.18 17.99
CA THR A 89 -6.33 8.00 17.91
C THR A 89 -6.69 8.25 16.46
N LEU A 90 -7.99 8.30 16.19
CA LEU A 90 -8.55 8.74 14.92
C LEU A 90 -9.17 10.13 15.10
N VAL A 91 -8.83 11.07 14.22
CA VAL A 91 -9.59 12.30 14.04
C VAL A 91 -10.28 12.24 12.68
N TYR A 92 -11.58 12.49 12.65
CA TYR A 92 -12.35 12.39 11.41
C TYR A 92 -13.48 13.43 11.33
N THR A 93 -13.95 13.62 10.11
CA THR A 93 -15.09 14.50 9.78
C THR A 93 -15.98 13.79 8.75
N ASN A 94 -17.29 14.03 8.83
CA ASN A 94 -18.29 13.58 7.87
C ASN A 94 -18.91 14.73 7.06
N ASP A 95 -18.42 15.94 7.27
CA ASP A 95 -18.99 17.18 6.72
C ASP A 95 -17.92 18.13 6.17
N MET A 96 -16.92 17.55 5.51
CA MET A 96 -15.82 18.28 4.88
C MET A 96 -15.10 19.25 5.84
N GLY A 97 -14.91 18.82 7.10
CA GLY A 97 -14.16 19.58 8.09
C GLY A 97 -14.95 20.70 8.80
N ALA A 98 -16.27 20.77 8.63
CA ALA A 98 -17.09 21.68 9.42
C ALA A 98 -17.12 21.28 10.89
N ASN A 99 -17.14 19.98 11.17
CA ASN A 99 -17.01 19.41 12.51
C ASN A 99 -16.00 18.25 12.50
N TRP A 100 -15.19 18.18 13.54
CA TRP A 100 -14.21 17.13 13.75
C TRP A 100 -14.53 16.32 15.00
N ILE A 101 -14.39 15.01 14.89
CA ILE A 101 -14.61 14.04 15.97
C ILE A 101 -13.30 13.31 16.23
N THR A 102 -13.01 13.05 17.49
CA THR A 102 -11.81 12.32 17.91
C THR A 102 -12.23 11.05 18.65
N CYS A 103 -11.63 9.92 18.27
CA CYS A 103 -11.88 8.60 18.86
C CYS A 103 -10.55 7.96 19.27
N GLU A 104 -10.39 7.62 20.56
CA GLU A 104 -9.26 6.79 21.02
C GLU A 104 -9.48 5.35 20.54
N ILE A 105 -8.47 4.78 19.86
CA ILE A 105 -8.53 3.44 19.28
C ILE A 105 -7.90 2.41 20.23
N ASP A 106 -6.65 2.65 20.62
CA ASP A 106 -5.90 1.70 21.45
C ASP A 106 -4.75 2.37 22.20
N LYS A 107 -4.39 1.78 23.34
CA LYS A 107 -3.28 2.21 24.19
C LYS A 107 -1.94 1.59 23.78
N ILE A 108 -1.66 1.60 22.48
CA ILE A 108 -0.36 1.28 21.92
C ILE A 108 0.47 2.57 21.90
N TYR A 109 1.75 2.49 22.29
CA TYR A 109 2.66 3.66 22.37
C TYR A 109 3.98 3.44 21.61
N THR A 110 4.05 2.38 20.81
CA THR A 110 5.22 1.99 19.99
C THR A 110 4.86 1.88 18.51
N SER A 111 3.83 2.62 18.09
CA SER A 111 3.35 2.59 16.71
C SER A 111 4.38 3.14 15.74
N THR A 112 4.48 2.50 14.58
CA THR A 112 5.40 2.86 13.50
C THR A 112 4.74 2.79 12.12
N TYR A 113 3.47 2.37 12.05
CA TYR A 113 2.72 2.26 10.82
C TYR A 113 1.23 2.44 11.08
N TYR A 114 0.54 3.15 10.18
CA TYR A 114 -0.93 3.28 10.18
C TYR A 114 -1.49 2.98 8.81
N TYR A 115 -2.67 2.38 8.81
CA TYR A 115 -3.52 2.22 7.64
C TYR A 115 -4.97 2.46 8.05
N VAL A 116 -5.73 3.20 7.25
CA VAL A 116 -7.18 3.39 7.40
C VAL A 116 -7.84 3.48 6.03
N GLU A 117 -8.93 2.76 5.87
CA GLU A 117 -9.76 2.78 4.65
C GLU A 117 -11.22 2.71 5.06
N PHE A 118 -12.07 3.49 4.38
CA PHE A 118 -13.52 3.40 4.47
C PHE A 118 -14.08 2.93 3.13
N PHE A 119 -15.07 2.03 3.16
CA PHE A 119 -15.69 1.45 1.98
C PHE A 119 -17.05 2.05 1.68
N ASP A 120 -17.69 2.58 2.70
CA ASP A 120 -18.93 3.35 2.67
C ASP A 120 -18.98 4.29 3.89
N GLU A 121 -20.15 4.89 4.14
CA GLU A 121 -20.32 5.82 5.26
C GLU A 121 -20.13 5.17 6.64
N ASN A 122 -20.38 3.85 6.75
CA ASN A 122 -20.39 3.11 8.00
C ASN A 122 -19.20 2.17 8.17
N SER A 123 -18.74 1.55 7.07
CA SER A 123 -17.78 0.44 7.10
C SER A 123 -16.36 0.92 6.88
N GLY A 124 -15.44 0.55 7.76
CA GLY A 124 -14.03 0.85 7.62
C GLY A 124 -13.12 -0.18 8.31
N VAL A 125 -11.87 -0.17 7.91
CA VAL A 125 -10.79 -0.99 8.47
C VAL A 125 -9.62 -0.10 8.82
N MET A 126 -8.96 -0.41 9.93
CA MET A 126 -7.72 0.21 10.38
C MET A 126 -6.71 -0.87 10.72
N ALA A 127 -5.45 -0.61 10.43
CA ALA A 127 -4.34 -1.42 10.94
C ALA A 127 -3.28 -0.52 11.55
N VAL A 128 -2.71 -0.97 12.65
CA VAL A 128 -1.63 -0.29 13.37
C VAL A 128 -0.46 -1.24 13.49
N GLY A 129 0.68 -0.84 12.93
CA GLY A 129 1.96 -1.53 13.11
C GLY A 129 2.70 -0.97 14.33
N TYR A 130 3.24 -1.84 15.17
CA TYR A 130 3.89 -1.46 16.42
C TYR A 130 5.00 -2.45 16.80
N ASP A 131 5.78 -2.13 17.79
CA ASP A 131 6.91 -2.94 18.29
C ASP A 131 7.85 -3.37 17.17
N LYS A 132 8.19 -2.42 16.28
CA LYS A 132 9.09 -2.65 15.15
C LYS A 132 10.52 -2.84 15.66
N ASN A 133 11.16 -3.91 15.21
CA ASN A 133 12.60 -4.12 15.31
C ASN A 133 13.21 -4.28 13.91
N GLU A 134 14.45 -4.73 13.80
CA GLU A 134 15.16 -4.86 12.51
C GLU A 134 14.57 -5.96 11.60
N GLN A 135 13.83 -6.92 12.16
CA GLN A 135 13.41 -8.14 11.47
C GLN A 135 11.89 -8.29 11.34
N GLN A 136 11.12 -7.67 12.24
CA GLN A 136 9.68 -7.84 12.25
C GLN A 136 8.96 -6.63 12.86
N GLN A 137 7.66 -6.59 12.60
CA GLN A 137 6.74 -5.60 13.11
C GLN A 137 5.43 -6.29 13.44
N SER A 138 4.93 -6.09 14.64
CA SER A 138 3.60 -6.53 15.02
C SER A 138 2.54 -5.62 14.41
N SER A 139 1.34 -6.14 14.18
CA SER A 139 0.20 -5.31 13.76
C SER A 139 -1.09 -5.78 14.40
N ARG A 140 -2.00 -4.82 14.59
CA ARG A 140 -3.36 -5.06 15.08
C ARG A 140 -4.35 -4.44 14.12
N ILE A 141 -5.44 -5.17 13.87
CA ILE A 141 -6.46 -4.83 12.90
C ILE A 141 -7.76 -4.53 13.63
N TYR A 142 -8.42 -3.47 13.21
CA TYR A 142 -9.69 -3.00 13.76
C TYR A 142 -10.70 -2.80 12.64
N SER A 143 -11.97 -2.95 12.94
CA SER A 143 -13.06 -2.62 12.04
C SER A 143 -14.09 -1.74 12.72
N THR A 144 -14.75 -0.92 11.93
CA THR A 144 -15.92 -0.12 12.33
C THR A 144 -17.11 -0.46 11.44
N THR A 145 -18.31 -0.38 12.00
CA THR A 145 -19.60 -0.51 11.30
C THR A 145 -20.52 0.68 11.57
N ASP A 146 -20.02 1.69 12.26
CA ASP A 146 -20.75 2.91 12.65
C ASP A 146 -20.05 4.19 12.17
N GLY A 147 -19.26 4.07 11.10
CA GLY A 147 -18.60 5.21 10.48
C GLY A 147 -17.38 5.74 11.23
N GLY A 148 -16.82 4.95 12.16
CA GLY A 148 -15.63 5.32 12.91
C GLY A 148 -15.90 5.84 14.31
N GLU A 149 -17.15 5.81 14.78
CA GLU A 149 -17.49 6.16 16.15
C GLU A 149 -16.93 5.16 17.15
N THR A 150 -17.03 3.86 16.81
CA THR A 150 -16.41 2.77 17.56
C THR A 150 -15.59 1.84 16.67
N TRP A 151 -14.54 1.28 17.24
CA TRP A 151 -13.64 0.35 16.57
C TRP A 151 -13.46 -0.91 17.40
N ASN A 152 -13.65 -2.06 16.77
CA ASN A 152 -13.48 -3.36 17.38
C ASN A 152 -12.21 -4.03 16.86
N THR A 153 -11.42 -4.62 17.75
CA THR A 153 -10.27 -5.45 17.36
C THR A 153 -10.76 -6.68 16.61
N VAL A 154 -10.22 -6.88 15.42
CA VAL A 154 -10.54 -8.04 14.57
C VAL A 154 -9.50 -9.14 14.73
N GLY A 155 -8.22 -8.78 14.68
CA GLY A 155 -7.11 -9.72 14.72
C GLY A 155 -5.75 -9.03 14.63
N ALA A 156 -4.74 -9.81 14.27
CA ALA A 156 -3.37 -9.38 14.06
C ALA A 156 -2.88 -9.84 12.70
N GLY A 157 -2.11 -9.00 12.02
CA GLY A 157 -1.42 -9.39 10.80
C GLY A 157 -0.29 -10.39 11.07
N PRO A 158 0.22 -11.07 10.04
CA PRO A 158 1.39 -11.93 10.18
C PRO A 158 2.60 -11.17 10.74
N ALA A 159 3.22 -11.70 11.79
CA ALA A 159 4.45 -11.15 12.36
C ALA A 159 5.66 -11.79 11.68
N THR A 160 5.87 -11.46 10.42
CA THR A 160 6.89 -12.11 9.59
C THR A 160 8.05 -11.20 9.18
N ASN A 161 7.80 -9.91 8.99
CA ASN A 161 8.79 -8.90 8.61
C ASN A 161 8.22 -7.49 8.83
N ILE A 162 8.87 -6.49 8.24
CA ILE A 162 8.45 -5.10 8.31
C ILE A 162 7.32 -4.86 7.29
N ILE A 163 6.26 -4.21 7.71
CA ILE A 163 5.13 -3.85 6.84
C ILE A 163 5.60 -2.81 5.82
N LYS A 164 5.50 -3.15 4.54
CA LYS A 164 5.74 -2.26 3.41
C LYS A 164 4.50 -1.48 3.03
N GLY A 165 3.35 -2.13 3.11
CA GLY A 165 2.06 -1.51 2.86
C GLY A 165 0.90 -2.48 3.02
N ILE A 166 -0.29 -1.90 3.16
CA ILE A 166 -1.55 -2.62 3.32
C ILE A 166 -2.53 -2.06 2.30
N LYS A 167 -3.37 -2.92 1.72
CA LYS A 167 -4.50 -2.53 0.89
C LYS A 167 -5.69 -3.43 1.14
N TYR A 168 -6.78 -2.89 1.64
CA TYR A 168 -8.09 -3.54 1.63
C TYR A 168 -8.87 -3.11 0.40
N ILE A 169 -9.63 -4.03 -0.16
CA ILE A 169 -10.52 -3.77 -1.30
C ILE A 169 -11.98 -3.71 -0.88
N ASP A 170 -12.31 -4.33 0.23
CA ASP A 170 -13.58 -4.23 0.94
C ASP A 170 -13.36 -4.55 2.42
N GLU A 171 -14.41 -4.60 3.23
CA GLU A 171 -14.33 -4.85 4.68
C GLU A 171 -13.80 -6.24 5.06
N LYS A 172 -13.74 -7.18 4.11
CA LYS A 172 -13.30 -8.57 4.34
C LYS A 172 -11.96 -8.90 3.72
N ILE A 173 -11.69 -8.35 2.54
CA ILE A 173 -10.54 -8.72 1.72
C ILE A 173 -9.46 -7.65 1.81
N GLY A 174 -8.31 -8.05 2.33
CA GLY A 174 -7.15 -7.19 2.49
C GLY A 174 -5.84 -7.90 2.17
N PHE A 175 -4.85 -7.11 1.78
CA PHE A 175 -3.51 -7.57 1.44
C PHE A 175 -2.49 -6.86 2.32
N PHE A 176 -1.60 -7.65 2.92
CA PHE A 176 -0.46 -7.17 3.70
C PHE A 176 0.81 -7.50 2.94
N CYS A 177 1.54 -6.48 2.54
CA CYS A 177 2.80 -6.58 1.85
C CYS A 177 3.92 -6.22 2.81
N TYR A 178 4.94 -7.07 2.88
CA TYR A 178 6.09 -6.92 3.77
C TYR A 178 7.35 -6.64 2.97
N ASP A 179 8.38 -6.17 3.64
CA ASP A 179 9.71 -6.10 3.04
C ASP A 179 10.15 -7.50 2.63
N TYR A 180 10.72 -7.61 1.44
CA TYR A 180 11.24 -8.89 0.94
C TYR A 180 12.64 -9.14 1.51
N VAL A 181 12.85 -10.36 1.94
CA VAL A 181 14.17 -10.88 2.36
C VAL A 181 14.49 -12.09 1.51
N ASP A 182 15.72 -12.20 1.03
CA ASP A 182 16.18 -13.34 0.22
C ASP A 182 15.88 -14.66 0.91
N GLY A 183 15.30 -15.58 0.15
CA GLY A 183 14.86 -16.88 0.62
C GLY A 183 13.39 -16.96 1.03
N MET A 184 12.66 -15.85 1.06
CA MET A 184 11.21 -15.86 1.18
C MET A 184 10.57 -16.39 -0.11
N ASP A 185 9.57 -17.23 0.02
CA ASP A 185 8.73 -17.67 -1.09
C ASP A 185 7.68 -16.62 -1.51
N SER A 186 7.30 -15.74 -0.61
CA SER A 186 6.47 -14.57 -0.86
C SER A 186 6.55 -13.56 0.29
N ASN A 187 6.41 -12.28 -0.03
CA ASN A 187 6.25 -11.18 0.93
C ASN A 187 4.80 -10.63 0.97
N LEU A 188 3.86 -11.33 0.32
CA LEU A 188 2.46 -10.89 0.20
C LEU A 188 1.53 -11.89 0.88
N TYR A 189 0.65 -11.36 1.73
CA TYR A 189 -0.38 -12.11 2.45
C TYR A 189 -1.75 -11.52 2.18
N MET A 190 -2.77 -12.35 2.24
CA MET A 190 -4.16 -11.97 2.04
C MET A 190 -5.01 -12.46 3.21
N THR A 191 -5.97 -11.64 3.60
CA THR A 191 -7.10 -12.02 4.42
C THR A 191 -8.39 -11.96 3.60
N SER A 192 -9.32 -12.85 3.89
CA SER A 192 -10.70 -12.85 3.36
C SER A 192 -11.76 -12.81 4.45
N ASP A 193 -11.35 -12.60 5.70
CA ASP A 193 -12.19 -12.59 6.89
C ASP A 193 -11.90 -11.36 7.78
N SER A 194 -11.64 -10.23 7.15
CA SER A 194 -11.39 -8.92 7.76
C SER A 194 -10.06 -8.82 8.52
N GLY A 195 -9.22 -9.84 8.50
CA GLY A 195 -7.94 -9.86 9.23
C GLY A 195 -7.91 -10.81 10.42
N LYS A 196 -8.88 -11.73 10.53
CA LYS A 196 -8.85 -12.79 11.54
C LYS A 196 -7.81 -13.84 11.19
N THR A 197 -7.73 -14.21 9.91
CA THR A 197 -6.75 -15.16 9.40
C THR A 197 -6.08 -14.63 8.14
N PHE A 198 -4.87 -15.11 7.87
CA PHE A 198 -4.09 -14.76 6.69
C PHE A 198 -3.53 -15.99 6.02
N SER A 199 -3.45 -15.94 4.69
CA SER A 199 -2.72 -16.90 3.87
C SER A 199 -1.72 -16.18 2.98
N LYS A 200 -0.60 -16.84 2.74
CA LYS A 200 0.44 -16.34 1.85
C LYS A 200 -0.04 -16.42 0.40
N ILE A 201 0.20 -15.38 -0.39
CA ILE A 201 -0.05 -15.39 -1.84
C ILE A 201 1.21 -15.85 -2.54
N ILE A 202 1.15 -17.03 -3.16
CA ILE A 202 2.21 -17.56 -4.01
C ILE A 202 1.79 -17.36 -5.46
N LEU A 203 2.56 -16.54 -6.18
CA LEU A 203 2.34 -16.32 -7.60
C LEU A 203 3.14 -17.34 -8.40
N GLU A 204 2.46 -18.02 -9.33
CA GLU A 204 3.08 -19.08 -10.12
C GLU A 204 4.21 -18.55 -11.01
N PRO A 205 5.43 -19.08 -10.88
CA PRO A 205 6.55 -18.65 -11.70
C PRO A 205 6.33 -19.01 -13.16
N GLN A 206 6.70 -18.08 -14.05
CA GLN A 206 6.74 -18.34 -15.49
C GLN A 206 8.15 -18.76 -15.92
N GLU A 207 8.26 -19.55 -16.99
CA GLU A 207 9.56 -19.81 -17.61
C GLU A 207 10.02 -18.56 -18.39
N LEU A 208 11.28 -18.19 -18.22
CA LEU A 208 11.89 -17.16 -19.06
C LEU A 208 12.21 -17.75 -20.44
N ASP A 209 12.04 -16.98 -21.48
CA ASP A 209 12.50 -17.38 -22.81
C ASP A 209 14.05 -17.39 -22.91
N SER A 210 14.58 -18.02 -23.95
CA SER A 210 16.03 -18.20 -24.12
C SER A 210 16.79 -16.88 -24.26
N THR A 211 16.16 -15.81 -24.78
CA THR A 211 16.76 -14.48 -24.93
C THR A 211 16.87 -13.75 -23.60
N ALA A 212 15.94 -14.00 -22.68
CA ALA A 212 15.99 -13.50 -21.32
C ALA A 212 17.09 -14.19 -20.49
N LEU A 213 17.40 -15.46 -20.77
CA LEU A 213 18.45 -16.24 -20.11
C LEU A 213 19.86 -15.68 -20.38
N ASP A 214 20.13 -15.23 -21.60
CA ASP A 214 21.44 -14.66 -21.99
C ASP A 214 21.76 -13.35 -21.26
N ALA A 215 20.75 -12.59 -20.88
CA ALA A 215 20.92 -11.33 -20.15
C ALA A 215 21.24 -11.54 -18.67
N VAL A 216 20.82 -12.67 -18.08
CA VAL A 216 21.02 -13.01 -16.66
C VAL A 216 22.27 -13.86 -16.44
N SER A 217 22.71 -14.62 -17.47
CA SER A 217 23.75 -15.62 -17.35
C SER A 217 25.18 -15.10 -17.48
N SER A 218 25.42 -13.80 -17.61
CA SER A 218 26.80 -13.24 -17.66
C SER A 218 27.62 -13.44 -16.37
N GLY A 219 27.19 -14.27 -15.45
CA GLY A 219 27.87 -14.58 -14.20
C GLY A 219 27.74 -16.00 -13.64
N GLN A 220 26.96 -16.90 -14.26
CA GLN A 220 26.80 -18.26 -13.76
C GLN A 220 26.93 -19.33 -14.86
N SER A 221 27.71 -20.37 -14.59
CA SER A 221 27.90 -21.50 -15.51
C SER A 221 26.58 -22.23 -15.79
N SER A 222 26.18 -22.27 -17.05
CA SER A 222 25.01 -22.99 -17.52
C SER A 222 25.25 -24.51 -17.54
N SER A 223 24.63 -25.24 -16.64
CA SER A 223 24.29 -26.64 -16.91
C SER A 223 22.92 -26.64 -17.62
N ALA A 224 22.80 -27.42 -18.69
CA ALA A 224 21.64 -27.45 -19.59
C ALA A 224 20.29 -27.85 -18.94
N ASP A 225 20.26 -28.19 -17.65
CA ASP A 225 19.08 -28.63 -16.89
C ASP A 225 18.47 -27.56 -15.97
N ASN A 226 19.11 -26.41 -15.83
CA ASN A 226 18.57 -25.30 -14.99
C ASN A 226 18.00 -24.17 -15.84
N LYS A 227 16.80 -24.33 -16.34
CA LYS A 227 16.04 -23.20 -16.87
C LYS A 227 15.73 -22.24 -15.71
N LEU A 228 16.21 -21.00 -15.81
CA LEU A 228 15.83 -19.94 -14.88
C LEU A 228 14.31 -19.75 -14.92
N LYS A 229 13.71 -19.74 -13.74
CA LYS A 229 12.29 -19.42 -13.57
C LYS A 229 12.13 -17.95 -13.26
N TRP A 230 10.96 -17.43 -13.48
CA TRP A 230 10.62 -16.05 -13.08
C TRP A 230 10.83 -15.82 -11.58
N SER A 231 10.65 -16.85 -10.73
CA SER A 231 10.93 -16.79 -9.30
C SER A 231 12.40 -16.51 -8.97
N ASP A 232 13.31 -16.75 -9.92
CA ASP A 232 14.73 -16.43 -9.75
C ASP A 232 15.05 -14.97 -10.09
N VAL A 233 14.17 -14.32 -10.84
CA VAL A 233 14.28 -12.93 -11.30
C VAL A 233 13.28 -12.04 -10.57
N TYR A 234 12.01 -12.39 -10.57
CA TYR A 234 10.92 -11.61 -9.98
C TYR A 234 10.54 -12.21 -8.63
N LYS A 235 10.83 -11.50 -7.55
CA LYS A 235 10.79 -12.03 -6.18
C LYS A 235 9.92 -11.21 -5.24
N GLU A 236 9.97 -9.89 -5.38
CA GLU A 236 9.40 -8.95 -4.43
C GLU A 236 8.06 -8.41 -4.94
N ALA A 237 6.98 -8.77 -4.26
CA ALA A 237 5.68 -8.18 -4.52
C ALA A 237 5.63 -6.73 -4.03
N LEU A 238 5.00 -5.88 -4.82
CA LEU A 238 4.56 -4.56 -4.38
C LEU A 238 3.15 -4.64 -3.77
N VAL A 239 2.75 -3.58 -3.08
CA VAL A 239 1.39 -3.46 -2.56
C VAL A 239 0.40 -3.56 -3.72
N PRO A 240 -0.62 -4.43 -3.64
CA PRO A 240 -1.59 -4.60 -4.71
C PRO A 240 -2.31 -3.30 -5.07
N VAL A 241 -2.59 -3.12 -6.35
CA VAL A 241 -3.39 -2.01 -6.87
C VAL A 241 -4.79 -2.53 -7.17
N TYR A 242 -5.81 -1.82 -6.70
CA TYR A 242 -7.21 -2.14 -6.96
C TYR A 242 -7.81 -1.15 -7.95
N GLY A 243 -8.19 -1.65 -9.12
CA GLY A 243 -8.78 -0.85 -10.17
C GLY A 243 -10.28 -0.62 -9.98
N SER A 244 -10.80 0.43 -10.58
CA SER A 244 -12.25 0.75 -10.58
C SER A 244 -13.12 -0.32 -11.28
N ASP A 245 -12.51 -1.16 -12.11
CA ASP A 245 -13.12 -2.30 -12.76
C ASP A 245 -13.19 -3.57 -11.89
N GLY A 246 -12.68 -3.48 -10.65
CA GLY A 246 -12.62 -4.61 -9.70
C GLY A 246 -11.40 -5.52 -9.90
N THR A 247 -10.47 -5.17 -10.78
CA THR A 247 -9.25 -5.93 -11.00
C THR A 247 -8.22 -5.62 -9.91
N ILE A 248 -7.62 -6.67 -9.35
CA ILE A 248 -6.49 -6.57 -8.43
C ILE A 248 -5.21 -6.86 -9.22
N THR A 249 -4.27 -5.93 -9.24
CA THR A 249 -3.00 -6.08 -9.92
C THR A 249 -1.86 -6.18 -8.92
N VAL A 250 -1.04 -7.20 -9.05
CA VAL A 250 0.20 -7.39 -8.27
C VAL A 250 1.39 -7.37 -9.21
N TYR A 251 2.36 -6.54 -8.89
CA TYR A 251 3.65 -6.51 -9.57
C TYR A 251 4.70 -7.23 -8.73
N LEU A 252 5.40 -8.19 -9.35
CA LEU A 252 6.62 -8.78 -8.80
C LEU A 252 7.83 -8.09 -9.39
N THR A 253 8.58 -7.41 -8.56
CA THR A 253 9.84 -6.76 -8.94
C THR A 253 11.03 -7.70 -8.72
N GLN A 254 12.19 -7.26 -9.19
CA GLN A 254 13.43 -8.03 -9.04
C GLN A 254 14.09 -7.84 -7.67
N GLY A 255 13.55 -6.96 -6.82
CA GLY A 255 14.23 -6.53 -5.59
C GLY A 255 15.41 -5.59 -5.85
N ALA A 256 16.13 -5.27 -4.78
CA ALA A 256 17.18 -4.24 -4.82
C ALA A 256 18.40 -4.60 -5.70
N GLY A 257 18.70 -5.88 -5.88
CA GLY A 257 19.84 -6.40 -6.64
C GLY A 257 19.53 -6.85 -8.06
N GLY A 258 18.33 -6.56 -8.56
CA GLY A 258 17.88 -7.04 -9.86
C GLY A 258 18.66 -6.44 -11.04
N VAL A 259 19.10 -7.29 -11.96
CA VAL A 259 19.93 -6.90 -13.14
C VAL A 259 19.23 -7.17 -14.47
N TYR A 260 18.18 -7.99 -14.47
CA TYR A 260 17.45 -8.32 -15.70
C TYR A 260 16.79 -7.06 -16.26
N ASN A 261 17.02 -6.76 -17.56
CA ASN A 261 16.61 -5.51 -18.21
C ASN A 261 16.97 -4.26 -17.38
N ASN A 262 18.18 -4.24 -16.81
CA ASN A 262 18.68 -3.17 -15.92
C ASN A 262 17.81 -2.95 -14.68
N GLY A 263 17.12 -3.99 -14.18
CA GLY A 263 16.24 -3.94 -13.04
C GLY A 263 14.94 -3.14 -13.26
N LYS A 264 14.59 -2.83 -14.52
CA LYS A 264 13.47 -1.94 -14.86
C LYS A 264 12.15 -2.66 -15.15
N THR A 265 12.14 -3.97 -15.12
CA THR A 265 10.93 -4.74 -15.42
C THR A 265 10.39 -5.46 -14.20
N ALA A 266 9.06 -5.63 -14.18
CA ALA A 266 8.31 -6.42 -13.21
C ALA A 266 7.42 -7.41 -13.95
N ALA A 267 7.11 -8.54 -13.32
CA ALA A 267 6.04 -9.42 -13.76
C ALA A 267 4.70 -8.91 -13.23
N MET A 268 3.71 -8.84 -14.10
CA MET A 268 2.36 -8.39 -13.73
C MET A 268 1.42 -9.59 -13.64
N TYR A 269 0.72 -9.67 -12.51
CA TYR A 269 -0.34 -10.64 -12.25
C TYR A 269 -1.64 -9.92 -11.94
N GLN A 270 -2.75 -10.50 -12.39
CA GLN A 270 -4.07 -9.93 -12.13
C GLN A 270 -5.06 -10.98 -11.61
N SER A 271 -5.94 -10.52 -10.74
CA SER A 271 -7.10 -11.25 -10.26
C SER A 271 -8.36 -10.47 -10.58
N THR A 272 -9.37 -11.18 -11.10
CA THR A 272 -10.73 -10.68 -11.34
C THR A 272 -11.77 -11.37 -10.46
N ASP A 273 -11.32 -12.22 -9.54
CA ASP A 273 -12.14 -13.00 -8.61
C ASP A 273 -11.83 -12.66 -7.15
N LYS A 274 -11.58 -11.38 -6.87
CA LYS A 274 -11.30 -10.82 -5.54
C LYS A 274 -10.10 -11.46 -4.84
N GLY A 275 -9.06 -11.83 -5.60
CA GLY A 275 -7.81 -12.37 -5.06
C GLY A 275 -7.81 -13.88 -4.85
N THR A 276 -8.87 -14.60 -5.25
CA THR A 276 -8.92 -16.07 -5.17
C THR A 276 -7.89 -16.71 -6.09
N THR A 277 -7.76 -16.20 -7.33
CA THR A 277 -6.74 -16.61 -8.28
C THR A 277 -6.03 -15.41 -8.90
N PHE A 278 -4.75 -15.57 -9.20
CA PHE A 278 -3.95 -14.58 -9.93
C PHE A 278 -3.40 -15.23 -11.20
N LYS A 279 -3.54 -14.53 -12.32
CA LYS A 279 -3.01 -14.95 -13.62
C LYS A 279 -1.88 -14.03 -14.04
N TYR A 280 -0.81 -14.61 -14.56
CA TYR A 280 0.26 -13.88 -15.21
C TYR A 280 -0.27 -13.18 -16.46
N ILE A 281 0.00 -11.88 -16.57
CA ILE A 281 -0.47 -11.05 -17.69
C ILE A 281 0.67 -10.70 -18.63
N GLY A 282 1.87 -10.45 -18.11
CA GLY A 282 3.02 -10.08 -18.92
C GLY A 282 4.09 -9.37 -18.12
N GLN A 283 5.10 -8.86 -18.82
CA GLN A 283 6.11 -8.00 -18.23
C GLN A 283 5.67 -6.53 -18.34
N TYR A 284 6.01 -5.78 -17.32
CA TYR A 284 5.73 -4.36 -17.22
C TYR A 284 7.03 -3.59 -16.97
N GLU A 285 7.25 -2.50 -17.68
CA GLU A 285 8.39 -1.64 -17.45
C GLU A 285 8.10 -0.66 -16.31
N ILE A 286 8.93 -0.72 -15.26
CA ILE A 286 8.83 0.18 -14.11
C ILE A 286 9.59 1.46 -14.44
N ASN A 287 8.89 2.56 -14.57
CA ASN A 287 9.53 3.88 -14.58
C ASN A 287 10.02 4.21 -13.16
N LYS A 288 11.34 4.43 -13.01
CA LYS A 288 11.97 4.77 -11.71
C LYS A 288 11.54 6.13 -11.11
N ASN A 289 10.50 6.74 -11.66
CA ASN A 289 10.01 8.07 -11.26
C ASN A 289 8.63 8.02 -10.56
N ASN A 290 8.24 6.89 -9.99
CA ASN A 290 7.05 6.81 -9.13
C ASN A 290 7.44 6.36 -7.72
#